data_41ca0783b4795e22f47e85ccd732466d
#
_entry.id   41ca0783b4795e22f47e85ccd732466d
#
_cell.length_a   1.000
_cell.length_b   1.000
_cell.length_c   1.000
_cell.angle_alpha   90.00
_cell.angle_beta   90.00
_cell.angle_gamma   90.00
#
_symmetry.space_group_name_H-M   'P 1'
#
loop_
_entity.id
_entity.type
_entity.pdbx_description
1 polymer ?
#
loop_
_entity_poly.entity_id
_entity_poly.type
_entity_poly.pdbx_seq_one_letter_code
_entity_poly.pdbx_strand_id
1 'polypeptide(L)'
;MKSIGVVLAGGMGRRMGGADKPLRLLGDRRLIDHVIDRFAPQCSLLLINSNASEPIYADYPFPVIADTLTGFAGPLAGIVAALDWVADHHPDCTTLASVASDSPFLPLDLVARLEQARHDEGQPLACAQSNGQLHPPFALWPLALRDEIKSAVLTEQWRKLDTLLKRFGCAYAEWNEEPSDPFFNVNTPEDLERAHHLLAKHDGLSATGHSVSHKLDLSGLKCPLPALKTARMLSALASGAELEILCTDPMAQIDIPHLVQTEGHHLLDQSTQAQKLRFLIRKA
;
A
#
# COMPACT_ATOMS: atom_id res chain seq x y z
N MET A 1 10.34 -0.32 -16.80
CA MET A 1 10.56 -1.32 -15.71
C MET A 1 9.81 -0.82 -14.50
N LYS A 2 9.22 -1.71 -13.67
CA LYS A 2 8.58 -1.25 -12.43
C LYS A 2 9.65 -0.81 -11.43
N SER A 3 9.42 0.28 -10.71
CA SER A 3 10.29 0.77 -9.62
C SER A 3 10.41 -0.25 -8.49
N ILE A 4 11.52 -0.25 -7.75
CA ILE A 4 11.62 -0.94 -6.46
C ILE A 4 11.05 -0.01 -5.39
N GLY A 5 10.28 -0.55 -4.44
CA GLY A 5 9.66 0.19 -3.36
C GLY A 5 10.40 0.06 -2.04
N VAL A 6 10.38 1.10 -1.20
CA VAL A 6 10.79 1.04 0.21
C VAL A 6 9.72 1.60 1.12
N VAL A 7 9.33 0.83 2.14
CA VAL A 7 8.50 1.29 3.25
C VAL A 7 9.41 1.77 4.37
N LEU A 8 9.33 3.06 4.69
CA LEU A 8 10.13 3.70 5.72
C LEU A 8 9.49 3.47 7.10
N ALA A 9 9.98 2.47 7.83
CA ALA A 9 9.49 2.06 9.15
C ALA A 9 10.46 2.39 10.31
N GLY A 10 11.54 3.13 10.02
CA GLY A 10 12.62 3.44 10.99
C GLY A 10 12.35 4.58 11.97
N GLY A 11 11.15 5.16 11.99
CA GLY A 11 10.81 6.28 12.86
C GLY A 11 10.77 5.90 14.35
N MET A 12 11.53 6.61 15.21
CA MET A 12 11.42 6.49 16.67
C MET A 12 10.06 7.05 17.11
N GLY A 13 9.03 6.22 17.20
CA GLY A 13 7.65 6.57 17.60
C GLY A 13 7.50 7.08 19.03
N ARG A 14 8.35 8.02 19.47
CA ARG A 14 8.40 8.56 20.85
C ARG A 14 7.09 9.09 21.37
N ARG A 15 6.23 9.62 20.48
CA ARG A 15 4.91 10.21 20.83
C ARG A 15 3.81 9.16 21.01
N MET A 16 4.02 7.95 20.51
CA MET A 16 3.06 6.83 20.56
C MET A 16 3.55 5.69 21.47
N GLY A 17 4.56 5.92 22.32
CA GLY A 17 5.03 4.94 23.32
C GLY A 17 6.08 3.95 22.84
N GLY A 18 6.82 4.22 21.74
CA GLY A 18 7.99 3.40 21.36
C GLY A 18 8.11 3.05 19.87
N ALA A 19 9.04 2.13 19.56
CA ALA A 19 9.43 1.72 18.20
C ALA A 19 8.33 1.00 17.39
N ASP A 20 7.19 0.68 17.99
CA ASP A 20 6.19 -0.24 17.43
C ASP A 20 5.04 0.45 16.67
N LYS A 21 5.19 1.74 16.35
CA LYS A 21 4.13 2.49 15.66
C LYS A 21 3.60 1.80 14.39
N PRO A 22 4.45 1.29 13.47
CA PRO A 22 3.98 0.60 12.27
C PRO A 22 3.22 -0.69 12.55
N LEU A 23 3.44 -1.30 13.72
CA LEU A 23 2.81 -2.56 14.14
C LEU A 23 1.50 -2.37 14.91
N ARG A 24 1.07 -1.12 15.16
CA ARG A 24 -0.22 -0.86 15.79
C ARG A 24 -1.37 -1.30 14.89
N LEU A 25 -2.42 -1.78 15.53
CA LEU A 25 -3.60 -2.29 14.81
C LEU A 25 -4.48 -1.13 14.36
N LEU A 26 -4.87 -1.19 13.09
CA LEU A 26 -5.94 -0.43 12.48
C LEU A 26 -6.99 -1.45 11.99
N GLY A 27 -8.13 -1.56 12.67
CA GLY A 27 -9.00 -2.72 12.55
C GLY A 27 -8.35 -3.95 13.15
N ASP A 28 -8.32 -5.03 12.41
CA ASP A 28 -7.70 -6.33 12.75
C ASP A 28 -6.28 -6.49 12.21
N ARG A 29 -5.73 -5.47 11.52
CA ARG A 29 -4.45 -5.52 10.82
C ARG A 29 -3.51 -4.41 11.28
N ARG A 30 -2.20 -4.63 11.15
CA ARG A 30 -1.18 -3.63 11.49
C ARG A 30 -1.22 -2.46 10.48
N LEU A 31 -0.84 -1.25 10.90
CA LEU A 31 -0.76 -0.09 10.01
C LEU A 31 0.10 -0.37 8.77
N ILE A 32 1.25 -1.02 8.97
CA ILE A 32 2.16 -1.36 7.87
C ILE A 32 1.54 -2.35 6.88
N ASP A 33 0.63 -3.24 7.32
CA ASP A 33 -0.04 -4.20 6.42
C ASP A 33 -0.92 -3.47 5.40
N HIS A 34 -1.65 -2.43 5.85
CA HIS A 34 -2.46 -1.59 4.96
C HIS A 34 -1.57 -0.85 3.93
N VAL A 35 -0.40 -0.37 4.37
CA VAL A 35 0.57 0.28 3.46
C VAL A 35 1.12 -0.71 2.44
N ILE A 36 1.55 -1.89 2.89
CA ILE A 36 2.12 -2.94 2.03
C ILE A 36 1.12 -3.40 0.97
N ASP A 37 -0.11 -3.68 1.35
CA ASP A 37 -1.16 -4.14 0.42
C ASP A 37 -1.41 -3.15 -0.72
N ARG A 38 -1.32 -1.85 -0.43
CA ARG A 38 -1.55 -0.79 -1.40
C ARG A 38 -0.31 -0.48 -2.22
N PHE A 39 0.87 -0.67 -1.66
CA PHE A 39 2.14 -0.27 -2.29
C PHE A 39 2.84 -1.41 -3.03
N ALA A 40 2.86 -2.64 -2.49
CA ALA A 40 3.57 -3.76 -3.10
C ALA A 40 3.12 -4.07 -4.55
N PRO A 41 1.81 -4.00 -4.91
CA PRO A 41 1.37 -4.24 -6.29
C PRO A 41 1.89 -3.21 -7.30
N GLN A 42 2.33 -2.04 -6.85
CA GLN A 42 2.86 -0.95 -7.68
C GLN A 42 4.36 -1.11 -7.97
N CYS A 43 5.06 -1.98 -7.25
CA CYS A 43 6.51 -2.16 -7.30
C CYS A 43 6.89 -3.52 -7.89
N SER A 44 8.13 -3.66 -8.38
CA SER A 44 8.70 -4.96 -8.79
C SER A 44 9.24 -5.76 -7.62
N LEU A 45 9.70 -5.08 -6.58
CA LEU A 45 10.18 -5.59 -5.30
C LEU A 45 9.86 -4.56 -4.22
N LEU A 46 9.65 -5.01 -2.99
CA LEU A 46 9.46 -4.15 -1.83
C LEU A 46 10.58 -4.40 -0.80
N LEU A 47 11.05 -3.32 -0.19
CA LEU A 47 11.97 -3.31 0.94
C LEU A 47 11.26 -2.72 2.17
N ILE A 48 11.64 -3.17 3.36
CA ILE A 48 11.27 -2.52 4.62
C ILE A 48 12.53 -1.91 5.23
N ASN A 49 12.55 -0.60 5.40
CA ASN A 49 13.64 0.06 6.13
C ASN A 49 13.28 0.16 7.61
N SER A 50 14.08 -0.46 8.47
CA SER A 50 13.89 -0.43 9.92
C SER A 50 15.20 -0.56 10.66
N ASN A 51 15.36 0.21 11.75
CA ASN A 51 16.46 0.14 12.69
C ASN A 51 16.11 -0.64 13.98
N ALA A 52 15.01 -1.39 13.97
CA ALA A 52 14.64 -2.22 15.12
C ALA A 52 15.73 -3.27 15.40
N SER A 53 16.12 -3.42 16.66
CA SER A 53 17.10 -4.43 17.10
C SER A 53 16.52 -5.85 17.08
N GLU A 54 15.20 -5.97 17.17
CA GLU A 54 14.47 -7.24 17.10
C GLU A 54 13.91 -7.48 15.70
N PRO A 55 13.77 -8.75 15.27
CA PRO A 55 13.27 -9.09 13.94
C PRO A 55 11.75 -8.95 13.85
N ILE A 56 11.22 -7.77 14.23
CA ILE A 56 9.78 -7.49 14.28
C ILE A 56 9.07 -7.55 12.92
N TYR A 57 9.85 -7.58 11.83
CA TYR A 57 9.38 -7.71 10.45
C TYR A 57 9.75 -9.06 9.82
N ALA A 58 10.18 -10.07 10.61
CA ALA A 58 10.60 -11.37 10.10
C ALA A 58 9.49 -12.16 9.38
N ASP A 59 8.22 -11.88 9.72
CA ASP A 59 7.05 -12.51 9.11
C ASP A 59 6.72 -11.97 7.70
N TYR A 60 7.36 -10.88 7.28
CA TYR A 60 7.15 -10.30 5.95
C TYR A 60 8.10 -10.93 4.92
N PRO A 61 7.61 -11.21 3.69
CA PRO A 61 8.43 -11.84 2.64
C PRO A 61 9.33 -10.82 1.92
N PHE A 62 9.74 -9.75 2.59
CA PHE A 62 10.50 -8.63 2.02
C PHE A 62 11.84 -8.46 2.74
N PRO A 63 12.92 -8.09 2.03
CA PRO A 63 14.18 -7.74 2.67
C PRO A 63 14.00 -6.58 3.66
N VAL A 64 14.54 -6.74 4.87
CA VAL A 64 14.58 -5.69 5.89
C VAL A 64 15.99 -5.11 5.91
N ILE A 65 16.07 -3.78 5.74
CA ILE A 65 17.35 -3.06 5.70
C ILE A 65 17.40 -2.01 6.80
N ALA A 66 18.59 -1.88 7.43
CA ALA A 66 18.83 -0.83 8.42
C ALA A 66 19.46 0.41 7.77
N ASP A 67 19.36 1.55 8.44
CA ASP A 67 20.08 2.76 8.04
C ASP A 67 21.59 2.51 8.04
N THR A 68 22.27 2.97 7.00
CA THR A 68 23.73 2.89 6.88
C THR A 68 24.44 4.12 7.44
N LEU A 69 23.71 5.21 7.65
CA LEU A 69 24.24 6.49 8.12
C LEU A 69 24.08 6.65 9.64
N THR A 70 25.20 6.68 10.37
CA THR A 70 25.19 6.92 11.81
C THR A 70 24.94 8.39 12.15
N GLY A 71 24.14 8.66 13.20
CA GLY A 71 23.85 10.01 13.66
C GLY A 71 22.79 10.75 12.86
N PHE A 72 22.20 10.11 11.86
CA PHE A 72 21.07 10.65 11.09
C PHE A 72 19.77 9.99 11.55
N ALA A 73 18.82 10.79 11.99
CA ALA A 73 17.49 10.33 12.34
C ALA A 73 16.50 10.85 11.29
N GLY A 74 15.66 9.98 10.75
CA GLY A 74 14.59 10.37 9.86
C GLY A 74 14.57 9.65 8.52
N PRO A 75 13.57 9.91 7.68
CA PRO A 75 13.31 9.15 6.46
C PRO A 75 14.45 9.21 5.43
N LEU A 76 15.28 10.25 5.48
CA LEU A 76 16.37 10.42 4.52
C LEU A 76 17.47 9.35 4.67
N ALA A 77 17.78 8.93 5.89
CA ALA A 77 18.74 7.85 6.12
C ALA A 77 18.25 6.52 5.53
N GLY A 78 16.96 6.23 5.71
CA GLY A 78 16.32 5.04 5.13
C GLY A 78 16.30 5.07 3.60
N ILE A 79 16.08 6.24 2.99
CA ILE A 79 16.11 6.39 1.53
C ILE A 79 17.52 6.14 0.99
N VAL A 80 18.56 6.71 1.63
CA VAL A 80 19.96 6.48 1.23
C VAL A 80 20.32 5.01 1.37
N ALA A 81 19.95 4.36 2.49
CA ALA A 81 20.19 2.94 2.69
C ALA A 81 19.50 2.08 1.61
N ALA A 82 18.27 2.43 1.24
CA ALA A 82 17.54 1.74 0.18
C ALA A 82 18.17 1.96 -1.20
N LEU A 83 18.62 3.17 -1.52
CA LEU A 83 19.33 3.46 -2.77
C LEU A 83 20.64 2.66 -2.87
N ASP A 84 21.42 2.60 -1.79
CA ASP A 84 22.65 1.80 -1.72
C ASP A 84 22.33 0.31 -1.92
N TRP A 85 21.35 -0.22 -1.20
CA TRP A 85 20.96 -1.63 -1.30
C TRP A 85 20.48 -2.00 -2.72
N VAL A 86 19.64 -1.14 -3.34
CA VAL A 86 19.15 -1.39 -4.70
C VAL A 86 20.28 -1.34 -5.72
N ALA A 87 21.21 -0.40 -5.60
CA ALA A 87 22.37 -0.33 -6.50
C ALA A 87 23.24 -1.59 -6.45
N ASP A 88 23.40 -2.18 -5.26
CA ASP A 88 24.23 -3.37 -5.04
C ASP A 88 23.55 -4.67 -5.51
N HIS A 89 22.21 -4.77 -5.39
CA HIS A 89 21.48 -6.02 -5.64
C HIS A 89 20.66 -6.02 -6.94
N HIS A 90 20.30 -4.84 -7.44
CA HIS A 90 19.48 -4.66 -8.64
C HIS A 90 20.01 -3.54 -9.53
N PRO A 91 21.21 -3.68 -10.11
CA PRO A 91 21.89 -2.62 -10.89
C PRO A 91 21.09 -2.16 -12.13
N ASP A 92 20.18 -2.99 -12.62
CA ASP A 92 19.30 -2.64 -13.75
C ASP A 92 18.08 -1.78 -13.33
N CYS A 93 17.87 -1.58 -12.03
CA CYS A 93 16.80 -0.73 -11.54
C CYS A 93 17.18 0.73 -11.70
N THR A 94 16.25 1.54 -12.19
CA THR A 94 16.51 2.97 -12.42
C THR A 94 15.89 3.87 -11.38
N THR A 95 14.89 3.39 -10.64
CA THR A 95 14.07 4.25 -9.77
C THR A 95 13.67 3.51 -8.50
N LEU A 96 13.90 4.15 -7.34
CA LEU A 96 13.37 3.76 -6.05
C LEU A 96 12.11 4.59 -5.73
N ALA A 97 11.03 3.95 -5.30
CA ALA A 97 9.84 4.61 -4.76
C ALA A 97 9.85 4.50 -3.23
N SER A 98 9.59 5.59 -2.51
CA SER A 98 9.50 5.59 -1.05
C SER A 98 8.12 5.92 -0.54
N VAL A 99 7.71 5.30 0.59
CA VAL A 99 6.48 5.60 1.31
C VAL A 99 6.70 5.53 2.83
N ALA A 100 5.88 6.25 3.59
CA ALA A 100 5.87 6.14 5.05
C ALA A 100 5.03 4.94 5.50
N SER A 101 5.46 4.25 6.56
CA SER A 101 4.77 3.07 7.12
C SER A 101 3.51 3.38 7.92
N ASP A 102 3.21 4.65 8.13
CA ASP A 102 2.12 5.16 8.96
C ASP A 102 1.00 5.86 8.20
N SER A 103 0.97 5.71 6.86
CA SER A 103 -0.07 6.26 5.98
C SER A 103 -0.87 5.12 5.33
N PRO A 104 -1.86 4.56 6.03
CA PRO A 104 -2.55 3.34 5.60
C PRO A 104 -3.45 3.52 4.38
N PHE A 105 -3.74 4.75 3.96
CA PHE A 105 -4.67 5.07 2.87
C PHE A 105 -3.99 5.49 1.57
N LEU A 106 -2.66 5.29 1.44
CA LEU A 106 -1.91 5.73 0.26
C LEU A 106 -2.57 5.29 -1.07
N PRO A 107 -2.48 6.10 -2.14
CA PRO A 107 -3.15 5.83 -3.41
C PRO A 107 -2.67 4.54 -4.07
N LEU A 108 -3.59 3.83 -4.76
CA LEU A 108 -3.26 2.62 -5.53
C LEU A 108 -2.55 2.92 -6.86
N ASP A 109 -2.48 4.18 -7.24
CA ASP A 109 -1.85 4.71 -8.46
C ASP A 109 -0.62 5.58 -8.17
N LEU A 110 -0.09 5.54 -6.93
CA LEU A 110 0.98 6.43 -6.46
C LEU A 110 2.18 6.41 -7.39
N VAL A 111 2.77 5.23 -7.63
CA VAL A 111 4.00 5.10 -8.43
C VAL A 111 3.75 5.54 -9.87
N ALA A 112 2.62 5.14 -10.46
CA ALA A 112 2.29 5.48 -11.84
C ALA A 112 2.13 7.00 -12.03
N ARG A 113 1.46 7.68 -11.11
CA ARG A 113 1.27 9.15 -11.18
C ARG A 113 2.56 9.92 -10.92
N LEU A 114 3.41 9.45 -10.00
CA LEU A 114 4.72 10.03 -9.77
C LEU A 114 5.61 9.89 -11.03
N GLU A 115 5.62 8.70 -11.67
CA GLU A 115 6.37 8.50 -12.92
C GLU A 115 5.84 9.40 -14.05
N GLN A 116 4.52 9.54 -14.16
CA GLN A 116 3.90 10.42 -15.15
C GLN A 116 4.29 11.88 -14.93
N ALA A 117 4.15 12.40 -13.69
CA ALA A 117 4.52 13.78 -13.36
C ALA A 117 6.02 14.05 -13.66
N ARG A 118 6.89 13.12 -13.28
CA ARG A 118 8.33 13.19 -13.57
C ARG A 118 8.63 13.29 -15.05
N HIS A 119 7.94 12.48 -15.86
CA HIS A 119 8.10 12.47 -17.31
C HIS A 119 7.59 13.78 -17.94
N ASP A 120 6.40 14.22 -17.56
CA ASP A 120 5.73 15.39 -18.14
C ASP A 120 6.47 16.71 -17.85
N GLU A 121 7.03 16.82 -16.64
CA GLU A 121 7.80 18.00 -16.24
C GLU A 121 9.30 17.90 -16.54
N GLY A 122 9.78 16.75 -17.04
CA GLY A 122 11.20 16.53 -17.34
C GLY A 122 12.10 16.63 -16.11
N GLN A 123 11.56 16.32 -14.91
CA GLN A 123 12.30 16.40 -13.66
C GLN A 123 12.91 15.06 -13.27
N PRO A 124 14.07 15.03 -12.58
CA PRO A 124 14.69 13.79 -12.15
C PRO A 124 13.94 13.10 -10.99
N LEU A 125 13.31 13.85 -10.09
CA LEU A 125 12.53 13.35 -8.97
C LEU A 125 11.03 13.64 -9.18
N ALA A 126 10.18 12.91 -8.43
CA ALA A 126 8.78 13.28 -8.26
C ALA A 126 8.36 13.08 -6.80
N CYS A 127 7.45 13.92 -6.32
CA CYS A 127 6.93 13.90 -4.96
C CYS A 127 5.41 14.04 -4.97
N ALA A 128 4.75 13.34 -4.06
CA ALA A 128 3.31 13.47 -3.89
C ALA A 128 2.94 14.79 -3.23
N GLN A 129 1.82 15.35 -3.67
CA GLN A 129 1.20 16.54 -3.14
C GLN A 129 -0.30 16.32 -2.96
N SER A 130 -0.89 16.87 -1.90
CA SER A 130 -2.34 16.97 -1.74
C SER A 130 -2.69 18.34 -1.19
N ASN A 131 -3.69 18.98 -1.78
CA ASN A 131 -4.16 20.31 -1.37
C ASN A 131 -3.03 21.35 -1.18
N GLY A 132 -2.03 21.32 -2.08
CA GLY A 132 -0.85 22.19 -2.02
C GLY A 132 0.18 21.81 -0.95
N GLN A 133 -0.04 20.78 -0.15
CA GLN A 133 0.90 20.25 0.82
C GLN A 133 1.76 19.16 0.21
N LEU A 134 3.09 19.30 0.29
CA LEU A 134 4.03 18.26 -0.14
C LEU A 134 4.12 17.14 0.88
N HIS A 135 4.27 15.91 0.37
CA HIS A 135 4.47 14.70 1.17
C HIS A 135 5.81 14.04 0.83
N PRO A 136 6.94 14.59 1.27
CA PRO A 136 8.27 14.19 0.84
C PRO A 136 8.65 12.71 1.04
N PRO A 137 8.09 11.98 2.04
CA PRO A 137 8.30 10.52 2.13
C PRO A 137 7.70 9.71 0.97
N PHE A 138 6.73 10.29 0.23
CA PHE A 138 6.07 9.67 -0.92
C PHE A 138 6.65 10.23 -2.20
N ALA A 139 7.76 9.64 -2.65
CA ALA A 139 8.55 10.21 -3.75
C ALA A 139 9.25 9.12 -4.58
N LEU A 140 9.67 9.51 -5.78
CA LEU A 140 10.54 8.73 -6.65
C LEU A 140 11.96 9.31 -6.66
N TRP A 141 12.93 8.42 -6.49
CA TRP A 141 14.35 8.70 -6.38
C TRP A 141 15.09 7.97 -7.49
N PRO A 142 15.72 8.68 -8.46
CA PRO A 142 16.52 8.02 -9.48
C PRO A 142 17.82 7.48 -8.88
N LEU A 143 18.17 6.23 -9.20
CA LEU A 143 19.43 5.64 -8.75
C LEU A 143 20.66 6.40 -9.27
N ALA A 144 20.55 7.04 -10.42
CA ALA A 144 21.60 7.88 -10.98
C ALA A 144 22.04 9.03 -10.06
N LEU A 145 21.15 9.51 -9.15
CA LEU A 145 21.47 10.56 -8.19
C LEU A 145 21.89 10.03 -6.81
N ARG A 146 22.05 8.71 -6.65
CA ARG A 146 22.40 8.09 -5.36
C ARG A 146 23.60 8.73 -4.68
N ASP A 147 24.71 8.86 -5.40
CA ASP A 147 25.97 9.33 -4.83
C ASP A 147 25.91 10.84 -4.49
N GLU A 148 25.20 11.62 -5.29
CA GLU A 148 24.98 13.05 -5.06
C GLU A 148 24.05 13.27 -3.85
N ILE A 149 22.97 12.49 -3.73
CA ILE A 149 22.07 12.51 -2.58
C ILE A 149 22.84 12.13 -1.31
N LYS A 150 23.64 11.06 -1.36
CA LYS A 150 24.47 10.59 -0.25
C LYS A 150 25.49 11.64 0.16
N SER A 151 26.16 12.28 -0.79
CA SER A 151 27.11 13.37 -0.54
C SER A 151 26.43 14.58 0.10
N ALA A 152 25.26 14.99 -0.38
CA ALA A 152 24.49 16.09 0.21
C ALA A 152 24.12 15.82 1.67
N VAL A 153 23.76 14.58 2.00
CA VAL A 153 23.44 14.17 3.37
C VAL A 153 24.67 14.18 4.27
N LEU A 154 25.77 13.57 3.82
CA LEU A 154 26.97 13.38 4.63
C LEU A 154 27.81 14.65 4.79
N THR A 155 28.03 15.35 3.68
CA THR A 155 28.99 16.46 3.63
C THR A 155 28.31 17.80 3.93
N GLU A 156 27.11 18.01 3.37
CA GLU A 156 26.36 19.26 3.55
C GLU A 156 25.38 19.18 4.74
N GLN A 157 25.31 18.05 5.44
CA GLN A 157 24.46 17.78 6.62
C GLN A 157 22.98 18.09 6.40
N TRP A 158 22.47 17.84 5.21
CA TRP A 158 21.07 18.03 4.89
C TRP A 158 20.22 17.00 5.62
N ARG A 159 19.17 17.46 6.29
CA ARG A 159 18.31 16.63 7.14
C ARG A 159 16.83 16.65 6.73
N LYS A 160 16.47 17.55 5.81
CA LYS A 160 15.09 17.74 5.36
C LYS A 160 14.93 17.30 3.92
N LEU A 161 13.94 16.40 3.69
CA LEU A 161 13.61 15.89 2.36
C LEU A 161 13.22 17.02 1.38
N ASP A 162 12.42 17.99 1.82
CA ASP A 162 11.94 19.10 0.98
C ASP A 162 13.10 19.97 0.45
N THR A 163 14.17 20.13 1.22
CA THR A 163 15.36 20.85 0.75
C THR A 163 16.04 20.07 -0.39
N LEU A 164 16.09 18.75 -0.25
CA LEU A 164 16.70 17.84 -1.22
C LEU A 164 15.90 17.80 -2.52
N LEU A 165 14.57 17.68 -2.41
CA LEU A 165 13.67 17.72 -3.56
C LEU A 165 13.83 19.01 -4.37
N LYS A 166 13.91 20.15 -3.70
CA LYS A 166 14.11 21.47 -4.34
C LYS A 166 15.46 21.58 -5.04
N ARG A 167 16.53 21.02 -4.46
CA ARG A 167 17.89 21.11 -5.03
C ARG A 167 18.01 20.34 -6.33
N PHE A 168 17.51 19.11 -6.36
CA PHE A 168 17.71 18.22 -7.51
C PHE A 168 16.67 18.42 -8.62
N GLY A 169 15.61 19.17 -8.36
CA GLY A 169 14.48 19.32 -9.26
C GLY A 169 13.45 18.20 -9.07
N CYS A 170 12.22 18.57 -8.80
CA CYS A 170 11.16 17.65 -8.44
C CYS A 170 9.83 18.04 -9.11
N ALA A 171 9.23 17.10 -9.81
CA ALA A 171 7.85 17.18 -10.27
C ALA A 171 6.89 16.92 -9.12
N TYR A 172 5.68 17.45 -9.18
CA TYR A 172 4.68 17.27 -8.14
C TYR A 172 3.42 16.62 -8.70
N ALA A 173 3.12 15.41 -8.22
CA ALA A 173 1.87 14.74 -8.55
C ALA A 173 0.81 15.09 -7.50
N GLU A 174 -0.28 15.73 -7.92
CA GLU A 174 -1.35 16.20 -7.05
C GLU A 174 -2.42 15.15 -6.87
N TRP A 175 -2.90 14.94 -5.63
CA TRP A 175 -4.08 14.14 -5.29
C TRP A 175 -5.12 15.01 -4.59
N ASN A 176 -6.39 14.73 -4.85
CA ASN A 176 -7.49 15.34 -4.12
C ASN A 176 -7.67 14.69 -2.75
N GLU A 177 -8.12 15.45 -1.76
CA GLU A 177 -8.39 14.95 -0.41
C GLU A 177 -9.76 14.25 -0.24
N GLU A 178 -10.51 14.05 -1.31
CA GLU A 178 -11.82 13.38 -1.21
C GLU A 178 -11.68 11.85 -1.34
N PRO A 179 -12.30 11.10 -0.44
CA PRO A 179 -13.06 11.47 0.78
C PRO A 179 -12.20 11.81 1.99
N SER A 180 -10.89 11.73 1.90
CA SER A 180 -9.90 12.10 2.93
C SER A 180 -8.51 12.21 2.28
N ASP A 181 -7.60 12.93 2.93
CA ASP A 181 -6.20 13.00 2.49
C ASP A 181 -5.59 11.58 2.39
N PRO A 182 -5.19 11.14 1.18
CA PRO A 182 -4.61 9.82 0.99
C PRO A 182 -3.24 9.64 1.66
N PHE A 183 -2.59 10.74 2.04
CA PHE A 183 -1.30 10.74 2.74
C PHE A 183 -1.43 10.98 4.24
N PHE A 184 -2.64 10.84 4.78
CA PHE A 184 -2.91 10.98 6.22
C PHE A 184 -2.00 10.06 7.04
N ASN A 185 -1.21 10.68 7.95
CA ASN A 185 -0.28 9.97 8.83
C ASN A 185 -0.92 9.72 10.21
N VAL A 186 -0.84 8.49 10.69
CA VAL A 186 -1.27 8.10 12.03
C VAL A 186 -0.11 8.35 13.02
N ASN A 187 -0.06 9.52 13.66
CA ASN A 187 1.03 9.94 14.56
C ASN A 187 0.66 9.92 16.04
N THR A 188 -0.63 10.01 16.37
CA THR A 188 -1.16 10.08 17.72
C THR A 188 -2.28 9.05 17.93
N PRO A 189 -2.69 8.75 19.18
CA PRO A 189 -3.87 7.94 19.43
C PRO A 189 -5.14 8.51 18.76
N GLU A 190 -5.30 9.83 18.76
CA GLU A 190 -6.42 10.52 18.11
C GLU A 190 -6.39 10.31 16.57
N ASP A 191 -5.21 10.32 15.97
CA ASP A 191 -5.05 9.97 14.54
C ASP A 191 -5.47 8.54 14.29
N LEU A 192 -5.15 7.61 15.21
CA LEU A 192 -5.53 6.21 15.07
C LEU A 192 -7.06 6.04 15.16
N GLU A 193 -7.73 6.73 16.07
CA GLU A 193 -9.19 6.75 16.14
C GLU A 193 -9.80 7.31 14.84
N ARG A 194 -9.22 8.42 14.34
CA ARG A 194 -9.63 8.99 13.06
C ARG A 194 -9.41 8.02 11.90
N ALA A 195 -8.28 7.29 11.89
CA ALA A 195 -8.01 6.26 10.90
C ALA A 195 -9.04 5.12 10.96
N HIS A 196 -9.47 4.69 12.15
CA HIS A 196 -10.56 3.70 12.31
C HIS A 196 -11.86 4.18 11.66
N HIS A 197 -12.24 5.46 11.87
CA HIS A 197 -13.42 6.03 11.23
C HIS A 197 -13.28 6.13 9.70
N LEU A 198 -12.08 6.45 9.21
CA LEU A 198 -11.80 6.50 7.77
C LEU A 198 -11.84 5.08 7.17
N LEU A 199 -11.24 4.09 7.85
CA LEU A 199 -11.28 2.69 7.39
C LEU A 199 -12.72 2.20 7.26
N ALA A 200 -13.56 2.44 8.28
CA ALA A 200 -14.98 2.08 8.24
C ALA A 200 -15.75 2.77 7.10
N LYS A 201 -15.38 4.00 6.75
CA LYS A 201 -15.92 4.69 5.57
C LYS A 201 -15.36 4.13 4.26
N HIS A 202 -14.06 3.81 4.22
CA HIS A 202 -13.42 3.17 3.08
C HIS A 202 -13.97 1.77 2.84
N ASP A 203 -14.19 0.98 3.89
CA ASP A 203 -14.83 -0.34 3.81
C ASP A 203 -16.30 -0.19 3.43
N GLY A 204 -16.99 0.83 3.93
CA GLY A 204 -18.35 1.22 3.51
C GLY A 204 -18.39 1.75 2.07
N LEU A 205 -17.35 2.44 1.59
CA LEU A 205 -17.19 2.93 0.22
C LEU A 205 -16.61 1.84 -0.70
N SER A 206 -15.74 0.94 -0.19
CA SER A 206 -15.34 -0.28 -0.92
C SER A 206 -16.51 -1.24 -1.09
N ALA A 207 -17.47 -1.24 -0.16
CA ALA A 207 -18.76 -1.87 -0.40
C ALA A 207 -19.60 -1.14 -1.47
N THR A 208 -19.21 0.08 -1.89
CA THR A 208 -19.91 0.88 -2.92
C THR A 208 -19.03 1.30 -4.10
N GLY A 209 -17.71 1.09 -4.06
CA GLY A 209 -16.76 1.55 -5.10
C GLY A 209 -16.40 0.52 -6.17
N HIS A 210 -16.68 -0.76 -5.98
CA HIS A 210 -16.90 -1.69 -7.07
C HIS A 210 -18.38 -1.52 -7.44
N SER A 211 -18.65 -1.06 -8.62
CA SER A 211 -19.99 -1.22 -9.19
C SER A 211 -20.17 -2.73 -9.38
N VAL A 212 -20.57 -3.40 -8.27
CA VAL A 212 -20.95 -4.80 -8.32
C VAL A 212 -22.05 -4.87 -9.36
N SER A 213 -21.68 -5.26 -10.56
CA SER A 213 -22.62 -5.28 -11.70
C SER A 213 -23.74 -6.28 -11.45
N HIS A 214 -23.50 -7.27 -10.55
CA HIS A 214 -24.45 -8.34 -10.27
C HIS A 214 -24.42 -8.76 -8.81
N LYS A 215 -25.61 -8.92 -8.21
CA LYS A 215 -25.78 -9.44 -6.83
C LYS A 215 -26.63 -10.69 -6.85
N LEU A 216 -26.23 -11.69 -6.05
CA LEU A 216 -26.91 -12.98 -5.94
C LEU A 216 -27.11 -13.35 -4.46
N ASP A 217 -28.31 -13.23 -3.95
CA ASP A 217 -28.64 -13.67 -2.58
C ASP A 217 -29.07 -15.14 -2.62
N LEU A 218 -28.25 -15.97 -1.99
CA LEU A 218 -28.43 -17.42 -1.83
C LEU A 218 -28.71 -17.80 -0.36
N SER A 219 -29.14 -16.82 0.45
CA SER A 219 -29.49 -17.07 1.84
C SER A 219 -30.60 -18.13 1.95
N GLY A 220 -30.44 -19.04 2.90
CA GLY A 220 -31.37 -20.15 3.13
C GLY A 220 -31.17 -21.38 2.22
N LEU A 221 -30.33 -21.29 1.19
CA LEU A 221 -29.96 -22.44 0.38
C LEU A 221 -28.85 -23.24 1.06
N LYS A 222 -28.89 -24.57 0.87
CA LYS A 222 -27.88 -25.51 1.39
C LYS A 222 -27.06 -26.13 0.27
N CYS A 223 -25.82 -26.56 0.62
CA CYS A 223 -24.94 -27.30 -0.30
C CYS A 223 -25.70 -28.45 -0.98
N PRO A 224 -25.53 -28.62 -2.33
CA PRO A 224 -24.60 -27.91 -3.23
C PRO A 224 -25.20 -26.70 -3.96
N LEU A 225 -26.44 -26.27 -3.65
CA LEU A 225 -27.19 -25.27 -4.40
C LEU A 225 -26.48 -23.90 -4.49
N PRO A 226 -25.83 -23.36 -3.43
CA PRO A 226 -25.08 -22.11 -3.53
C PRO A 226 -24.00 -22.16 -4.63
N ALA A 227 -23.16 -23.19 -4.64
CA ALA A 227 -22.11 -23.34 -5.64
C ALA A 227 -22.66 -23.51 -7.06
N LEU A 228 -23.68 -24.32 -7.26
CA LEU A 228 -24.29 -24.53 -8.57
C LEU A 228 -24.94 -23.26 -9.14
N LYS A 229 -25.62 -22.46 -8.30
CA LYS A 229 -26.20 -21.18 -8.74
C LYS A 229 -25.13 -20.15 -9.02
N THR A 230 -24.03 -20.13 -8.25
CA THR A 230 -22.87 -19.29 -8.50
C THR A 230 -22.24 -19.60 -9.85
N ALA A 231 -21.96 -20.87 -10.15
CA ALA A 231 -21.42 -21.31 -11.44
C ALA A 231 -22.29 -20.87 -12.60
N ARG A 232 -23.61 -21.11 -12.49
CA ARG A 232 -24.56 -20.73 -13.52
C ARG A 232 -24.60 -19.21 -13.75
N MET A 233 -24.52 -18.41 -12.68
CA MET A 233 -24.50 -16.96 -12.81
C MET A 233 -23.19 -16.48 -13.46
N LEU A 234 -22.04 -17.00 -13.00
CA LEU A 234 -20.74 -16.68 -13.58
C LEU A 234 -20.67 -17.03 -15.07
N SER A 235 -21.24 -18.16 -15.49
CA SER A 235 -21.24 -18.54 -16.91
C SER A 235 -22.02 -17.57 -17.80
N ALA A 236 -23.02 -16.87 -17.26
CA ALA A 236 -23.85 -15.91 -18.00
C ALA A 236 -23.26 -14.50 -18.04
N LEU A 237 -22.22 -14.20 -17.23
CA LEU A 237 -21.60 -12.89 -17.15
C LEU A 237 -20.50 -12.70 -18.20
N ALA A 238 -20.22 -11.44 -18.56
CA ALA A 238 -19.07 -11.11 -19.40
C ALA A 238 -17.76 -11.22 -18.61
N SER A 239 -16.63 -11.47 -19.31
CA SER A 239 -15.29 -11.44 -18.70
C SER A 239 -15.04 -10.08 -18.05
N GLY A 240 -14.45 -10.08 -16.85
CA GLY A 240 -14.22 -8.89 -16.02
C GLY A 240 -15.40 -8.45 -15.17
N ALA A 241 -16.61 -9.01 -15.37
CA ALA A 241 -17.77 -8.68 -14.54
C ALA A 241 -17.59 -9.16 -13.09
N GLU A 242 -18.13 -8.40 -12.13
CA GLU A 242 -18.08 -8.70 -10.71
C GLU A 242 -19.43 -9.18 -10.19
N LEU A 243 -19.39 -10.26 -9.40
CA LEU A 243 -20.55 -10.90 -8.79
C LEU A 243 -20.38 -10.93 -7.26
N GLU A 244 -21.30 -10.29 -6.56
CA GLU A 244 -21.43 -10.39 -5.11
C GLU A 244 -22.42 -11.51 -4.76
N ILE A 245 -22.01 -12.40 -3.86
CA ILE A 245 -22.83 -13.53 -3.41
C ILE A 245 -23.02 -13.42 -1.90
N LEU A 246 -24.24 -13.63 -1.44
CA LEU A 246 -24.58 -13.75 -0.02
C LEU A 246 -25.10 -15.16 0.24
N CYS A 247 -24.52 -15.87 1.25
CA CYS A 247 -24.92 -17.21 1.66
C CYS A 247 -25.08 -17.32 3.17
N THR A 248 -25.88 -18.29 3.61
CA THR A 248 -26.01 -18.64 5.04
C THR A 248 -25.55 -20.05 5.37
N ASP A 249 -25.21 -20.85 4.36
CA ASP A 249 -24.70 -22.21 4.55
C ASP A 249 -23.20 -22.17 4.85
N PRO A 250 -22.73 -22.71 5.98
CA PRO A 250 -21.29 -22.79 6.29
C PRO A 250 -20.45 -23.49 5.23
N MET A 251 -20.99 -24.50 4.53
CA MET A 251 -20.26 -25.22 3.47
C MET A 251 -19.93 -24.34 2.27
N ALA A 252 -20.66 -23.26 2.05
CA ALA A 252 -20.35 -22.28 1.00
C ALA A 252 -18.95 -21.66 1.17
N GLN A 253 -18.43 -21.64 2.40
CA GLN A 253 -17.10 -21.13 2.71
C GLN A 253 -15.98 -21.97 2.06
N ILE A 254 -16.25 -23.24 1.75
CA ILE A 254 -15.34 -24.16 1.07
C ILE A 254 -15.71 -24.29 -0.39
N ASP A 255 -17.01 -24.50 -0.68
CA ASP A 255 -17.49 -24.83 -2.02
C ASP A 255 -17.34 -23.71 -3.02
N ILE A 256 -17.62 -22.45 -2.62
CA ILE A 256 -17.54 -21.29 -3.53
C ILE A 256 -16.10 -20.96 -3.90
N PRO A 257 -15.12 -20.85 -2.96
CA PRO A 257 -13.71 -20.66 -3.32
C PRO A 257 -13.17 -21.78 -4.22
N HIS A 258 -13.51 -23.02 -3.92
CA HIS A 258 -13.10 -24.17 -4.74
C HIS A 258 -13.66 -24.08 -6.17
N LEU A 259 -14.93 -23.75 -6.33
CA LEU A 259 -15.56 -23.51 -7.63
C LEU A 259 -14.84 -22.41 -8.41
N VAL A 260 -14.61 -21.25 -7.76
CA VAL A 260 -13.96 -20.07 -8.36
C VAL A 260 -12.56 -20.44 -8.87
N GLN A 261 -11.79 -21.18 -8.08
CA GLN A 261 -10.46 -21.66 -8.46
C GLN A 261 -10.51 -22.67 -9.61
N THR A 262 -11.44 -23.63 -9.56
CA THR A 262 -11.57 -24.69 -10.57
C THR A 262 -11.99 -24.14 -11.94
N GLU A 263 -12.86 -23.13 -11.96
CA GLU A 263 -13.34 -22.49 -13.19
C GLU A 263 -12.44 -21.34 -13.66
N GLY A 264 -11.32 -21.07 -12.96
CA GLY A 264 -10.32 -20.05 -13.35
C GLY A 264 -10.74 -18.62 -13.08
N HIS A 265 -11.76 -18.39 -12.24
CA HIS A 265 -12.20 -17.05 -11.84
C HIS A 265 -11.38 -16.50 -10.68
N HIS A 266 -11.58 -15.22 -10.32
CA HIS A 266 -10.83 -14.55 -9.25
C HIS A 266 -11.73 -14.26 -8.06
N LEU A 267 -11.45 -14.85 -6.90
CA LEU A 267 -12.06 -14.46 -5.63
C LEU A 267 -11.40 -13.18 -5.15
N LEU A 268 -12.15 -12.07 -5.13
CA LEU A 268 -11.64 -10.75 -4.75
C LEU A 268 -11.78 -10.49 -3.25
N ASP A 269 -12.89 -10.98 -2.65
CA ASP A 269 -13.17 -10.81 -1.22
C ASP A 269 -13.98 -11.99 -0.69
N GLN A 270 -13.75 -12.35 0.58
CA GLN A 270 -14.54 -13.29 1.34
C GLN A 270 -14.64 -12.79 2.79
N SER A 271 -15.87 -12.52 3.23
CA SER A 271 -16.11 -11.99 4.58
C SER A 271 -17.36 -12.59 5.20
N THR A 272 -17.48 -12.45 6.52
CA THR A 272 -18.67 -12.87 7.27
C THR A 272 -19.28 -11.67 7.96
N GLN A 273 -20.54 -11.34 7.64
CA GLN A 273 -21.27 -10.24 8.26
C GLN A 273 -22.63 -10.73 8.78
N ALA A 274 -22.90 -10.48 10.05
CA ALA A 274 -24.20 -10.81 10.67
C ALA A 274 -24.69 -12.26 10.38
N GLN A 275 -23.80 -13.25 10.49
CA GLN A 275 -24.05 -14.69 10.18
C GLN A 275 -24.30 -15.01 8.70
N LYS A 276 -24.00 -14.09 7.79
CA LYS A 276 -24.01 -14.33 6.34
C LYS A 276 -22.58 -14.33 5.83
N LEU A 277 -22.26 -15.30 4.97
CA LEU A 277 -21.04 -15.35 4.19
C LEU A 277 -21.22 -14.46 2.96
N ARG A 278 -20.25 -13.58 2.71
CA ARG A 278 -20.19 -12.74 1.53
C ARG A 278 -18.97 -13.12 0.70
N PHE A 279 -19.15 -13.26 -0.61
CA PHE A 279 -18.08 -13.50 -1.58
C PHE A 279 -18.19 -12.44 -2.68
N LEU A 280 -17.05 -11.90 -3.09
CA LEU A 280 -16.94 -11.04 -4.28
C LEU A 280 -16.03 -11.75 -5.29
N ILE A 281 -16.55 -12.02 -6.48
CA ILE A 281 -15.90 -12.81 -7.51
C ILE A 281 -15.84 -12.00 -8.79
N ARG A 282 -14.65 -11.95 -9.44
CA ARG A 282 -14.49 -11.42 -10.80
C ARG A 282 -14.37 -12.58 -11.77
N LYS A 283 -15.20 -12.53 -12.81
CA LYS A 283 -15.13 -13.51 -13.90
C LYS A 283 -13.84 -13.35 -14.70
N ALA A 284 -13.15 -14.47 -14.97
CA ALA A 284 -12.03 -14.51 -15.91
C ALA A 284 -12.48 -14.25 -17.36
#